data_d8214accee6d31082bc8f6fce3469542
#
_entry.id   d8214accee6d31082bc8f6fce3469542
#
_cell.length_a   1.000
_cell.length_b   1.000
_cell.length_c   1.000
_cell.angle_alpha   90.00
_cell.angle_beta   90.00
_cell.angle_gamma   90.00
#
_symmetry.space_group_name_H-M   'P 1'
#
loop_
_entity.id
_entity.type
_entity.pdbx_description
1 polymer ?
#
loop_
_entity_poly.entity_id
_entity_poly.type
_entity_poly.pdbx_seq_one_letter_code
_entity_poly.pdbx_strand_id
1 'polypeptide(L)'
;VSAAAKIKIAKHGNRTATGKSGSADVLEAADVNLSLSPNQVAKCIEEIGIGFMFAQNFHPGMKYVMPVRKRIADKTIFNLLGPLTNPADAKRQCIGVYDPQWILPVAETLKNLGTIKAMVFHSKDGLDEISSIDKTLVAELENNKISEYEIDPKSFDIHQRDLNDLQISSPQESLKLIKATLQNEGFKSGEDITSLNSAAVIYVADSVSSFEKAFEMAIDVIRSGSALDKLEELATFSNN
;
A
#
# COMPACT_ATOMS: atom_id res chain seq x y z
N VAL A 1 -9.53 0.47 -2.65
CA VAL A 1 -10.38 -0.30 -1.73
C VAL A 1 -10.54 0.43 -0.40
N SER A 2 -9.51 0.62 0.40
CA SER A 2 -9.63 1.22 1.75
C SER A 2 -10.23 2.62 1.76
N ALA A 3 -9.97 3.46 0.75
CA ALA A 3 -10.63 4.77 0.61
C ALA A 3 -12.13 4.65 0.30
N ALA A 4 -12.53 3.66 -0.50
CA ALA A 4 -13.94 3.35 -0.74
C ALA A 4 -14.64 2.80 0.52
N ALA A 5 -13.88 2.15 1.41
CA ALA A 5 -14.32 1.80 2.77
C ALA A 5 -14.39 3.01 3.74
N LYS A 6 -14.32 4.25 3.22
CA LYS A 6 -14.41 5.53 3.95
C LYS A 6 -13.24 5.81 4.92
N ILE A 7 -12.07 5.21 4.66
CA ILE A 7 -10.84 5.51 5.39
C ILE A 7 -10.06 6.58 4.64
N LYS A 8 -9.61 7.62 5.33
CA LYS A 8 -8.75 8.65 4.74
C LYS A 8 -7.35 8.10 4.52
N ILE A 9 -6.92 8.08 3.26
CA ILE A 9 -5.66 7.49 2.81
C ILE A 9 -4.69 8.56 2.33
N ALA A 10 -3.53 8.64 2.99
CA ALA A 10 -2.41 9.47 2.59
C ALA A 10 -1.30 8.56 2.02
N LYS A 11 -1.39 8.23 0.72
CA LYS A 11 -0.45 7.32 0.06
C LYS A 11 0.81 8.08 -0.36
N HIS A 12 1.94 7.72 0.24
CA HIS A 12 3.25 8.19 -0.19
C HIS A 12 3.88 7.16 -1.12
N GLY A 13 4.39 7.58 -2.26
CA GLY A 13 4.94 6.66 -3.25
C GLY A 13 5.79 7.32 -4.32
N ASN A 14 6.44 6.48 -5.12
CA ASN A 14 7.33 6.91 -6.20
C ASN A 14 7.14 6.03 -7.44
N ARG A 15 7.82 6.41 -8.52
CA ARG A 15 8.03 5.52 -9.67
C ARG A 15 8.95 4.37 -9.27
N THR A 16 8.82 3.26 -9.96
CA THR A 16 9.74 2.14 -9.75
C THR A 16 11.18 2.54 -10.13
N ALA A 17 12.15 2.03 -9.35
CA ALA A 17 13.56 2.21 -9.67
C ALA A 17 14.13 1.05 -10.50
N THR A 18 13.60 -0.15 -10.31
CA THR A 18 14.14 -1.41 -10.88
C THR A 18 13.06 -2.33 -11.44
N GLY A 19 11.82 -2.15 -11.00
CA GLY A 19 10.67 -2.95 -11.45
C GLY A 19 10.07 -2.45 -12.78
N LYS A 20 9.01 -3.09 -13.22
CA LYS A 20 8.30 -2.78 -14.47
C LYS A 20 7.17 -1.75 -14.29
N SER A 21 6.64 -1.61 -13.07
CA SER A 21 5.62 -0.64 -12.71
C SER A 21 5.65 -0.37 -11.21
N GLY A 22 5.70 0.89 -10.83
CA GLY A 22 5.52 1.35 -9.45
C GLY A 22 4.17 2.02 -9.24
N SER A 23 3.85 2.40 -8.01
CA SER A 23 2.56 3.02 -7.68
C SER A 23 2.30 4.31 -8.46
N ALA A 24 3.32 5.15 -8.64
CA ALA A 24 3.18 6.38 -9.42
C ALA A 24 2.95 6.09 -10.91
N ASP A 25 3.63 5.08 -11.46
CA ASP A 25 3.53 4.74 -12.88
C ASP A 25 2.11 4.25 -13.24
N VAL A 26 1.50 3.42 -12.36
CA VAL A 26 0.15 2.91 -12.60
C VAL A 26 -0.92 3.98 -12.36
N LEU A 27 -0.74 4.88 -11.42
CA LEU A 27 -1.67 6.00 -11.19
C LEU A 27 -1.66 6.98 -12.37
N GLU A 28 -0.47 7.27 -12.93
CA GLU A 28 -0.34 8.07 -14.14
C GLU A 28 -1.01 7.38 -15.35
N ALA A 29 -0.85 6.05 -15.49
CA ALA A 29 -1.55 5.28 -16.50
C ALA A 29 -3.09 5.30 -16.31
N ALA A 30 -3.56 5.51 -15.07
CA ALA A 30 -4.98 5.70 -14.73
C ALA A 30 -5.43 7.16 -14.80
N ASP A 31 -4.64 8.04 -15.43
CA ASP A 31 -4.93 9.47 -15.63
C ASP A 31 -5.00 10.28 -14.30
N VAL A 32 -4.29 9.85 -13.27
CA VAL A 32 -4.15 10.62 -12.02
C VAL A 32 -3.02 11.64 -12.18
N ASN A 33 -3.31 12.91 -11.90
CA ASN A 33 -2.29 13.98 -11.92
C ASN A 33 -1.33 13.84 -10.72
N LEU A 34 -0.07 13.51 -10.99
CA LEU A 34 0.97 13.36 -9.98
C LEU A 34 1.65 14.68 -9.59
N SER A 35 1.35 15.78 -10.31
CA SER A 35 2.00 17.08 -10.11
C SER A 35 1.29 17.98 -9.12
N LEU A 36 0.39 17.43 -8.32
CA LEU A 36 -0.36 18.16 -7.30
C LEU A 36 0.58 18.77 -6.24
N SER A 37 0.28 20.00 -5.84
CA SER A 37 0.89 20.65 -4.69
C SER A 37 0.45 19.98 -3.37
N PRO A 38 1.18 20.16 -2.27
CA PRO A 38 0.77 19.62 -0.96
C PRO A 38 -0.65 20.01 -0.55
N ASN A 39 -1.08 21.24 -0.81
CA ASN A 39 -2.42 21.72 -0.50
C ASN A 39 -3.50 21.01 -1.33
N GLN A 40 -3.23 20.75 -2.62
CA GLN A 40 -4.15 20.03 -3.47
C GLN A 40 -4.26 18.55 -3.04
N VAL A 41 -3.15 17.92 -2.66
CA VAL A 41 -3.17 16.55 -2.11
C VAL A 41 -3.97 16.50 -0.79
N ALA A 42 -3.77 17.47 0.10
CA ALA A 42 -4.56 17.56 1.34
C ALA A 42 -6.06 17.69 1.02
N LYS A 43 -6.43 18.50 0.04
CA LYS A 43 -7.81 18.64 -0.43
C LYS A 43 -8.37 17.33 -0.98
N CYS A 44 -7.59 16.56 -1.75
CA CYS A 44 -7.99 15.20 -2.18
C CYS A 44 -8.30 14.30 -0.99
N ILE A 45 -7.44 14.29 0.04
CA ILE A 45 -7.65 13.47 1.25
C ILE A 45 -8.92 13.92 2.00
N GLU A 46 -9.16 15.22 2.09
CA GLU A 46 -10.33 15.78 2.81
C GLU A 46 -11.64 15.50 2.09
N GLU A 47 -11.71 15.74 0.79
CA GLU A 47 -12.95 15.72 0.02
C GLU A 47 -13.29 14.33 -0.51
N ILE A 48 -12.30 13.60 -1.06
CA ILE A 48 -12.54 12.29 -1.67
C ILE A 48 -11.93 11.11 -0.89
N GLY A 49 -11.26 11.38 0.23
CA GLY A 49 -10.75 10.37 1.14
C GLY A 49 -9.42 9.73 0.73
N ILE A 50 -8.80 10.16 -0.38
CA ILE A 50 -7.51 9.63 -0.83
C ILE A 50 -6.66 10.70 -1.51
N GLY A 51 -5.37 10.76 -1.17
CA GLY A 51 -4.40 11.59 -1.85
C GLY A 51 -3.08 10.86 -2.08
N PHE A 52 -2.47 11.10 -3.23
CA PHE A 52 -1.18 10.52 -3.57
C PHE A 52 -0.08 11.57 -3.47
N MET A 53 0.84 11.35 -2.53
CA MET A 53 2.02 12.18 -2.32
C MET A 53 3.18 11.63 -3.14
N PHE A 54 3.40 12.20 -4.32
CA PHE A 54 4.49 11.79 -5.19
C PHE A 54 5.83 12.23 -4.57
N ALA A 55 6.69 11.29 -4.21
CA ALA A 55 7.88 11.50 -3.39
C ALA A 55 8.81 12.61 -3.94
N GLN A 56 8.89 12.78 -5.25
CA GLN A 56 9.73 13.83 -5.86
C GLN A 56 9.25 15.26 -5.53
N ASN A 57 7.94 15.45 -5.36
CA ASN A 57 7.34 16.74 -5.02
C ASN A 57 7.49 17.07 -3.53
N PHE A 58 7.51 16.05 -2.68
CA PHE A 58 7.52 16.19 -1.22
C PHE A 58 8.92 16.11 -0.59
N HIS A 59 9.91 15.54 -1.30
CA HIS A 59 11.28 15.39 -0.83
C HIS A 59 12.30 16.00 -1.80
N PRO A 60 12.31 17.33 -2.00
CA PRO A 60 13.16 17.98 -3.00
C PRO A 60 14.68 17.77 -2.76
N GLY A 61 15.07 17.49 -1.51
CA GLY A 61 16.47 17.14 -1.16
C GLY A 61 16.95 15.84 -1.77
N MET A 62 16.04 14.91 -2.10
CA MET A 62 16.40 13.62 -2.68
C MET A 62 17.06 13.75 -4.06
N LYS A 63 16.83 14.84 -4.80
CA LYS A 63 17.50 15.08 -6.09
C LYS A 63 19.02 15.03 -6.00
N TYR A 64 19.60 15.39 -4.86
CA TYR A 64 21.05 15.37 -4.63
C TYR A 64 21.58 13.94 -4.31
N VAL A 65 20.72 13.10 -3.75
CA VAL A 65 21.06 11.72 -3.35
C VAL A 65 20.86 10.72 -4.49
N MET A 66 19.88 10.97 -5.37
CA MET A 66 19.52 10.05 -6.46
C MET A 66 20.68 9.66 -7.40
N PRO A 67 21.59 10.58 -7.82
CA PRO A 67 22.72 10.21 -8.66
C PRO A 67 23.68 9.22 -7.98
N VAL A 68 23.85 9.34 -6.67
CA VAL A 68 24.66 8.41 -5.87
C VAL A 68 23.95 7.05 -5.74
N ARG A 69 22.67 7.04 -5.40
CA ARG A 69 21.86 5.81 -5.29
C ARG A 69 21.87 4.99 -6.58
N LYS A 70 21.77 5.64 -7.74
CA LYS A 70 21.81 4.95 -9.04
C LYS A 70 23.13 4.23 -9.31
N ARG A 71 24.23 4.65 -8.68
CA ARG A 71 25.55 4.02 -8.80
C ARG A 71 25.78 2.90 -7.79
N ILE A 72 25.04 2.92 -6.70
CA ILE A 72 25.09 1.88 -5.66
C ILE A 72 24.05 0.82 -6.04
N ALA A 73 24.51 -0.37 -6.41
CA ALA A 73 23.64 -1.47 -6.81
C ALA A 73 22.89 -2.11 -5.61
N ASP A 74 23.46 -1.95 -4.40
CA ASP A 74 22.95 -2.56 -3.19
C ASP A 74 21.78 -1.76 -2.57
N LYS A 75 20.94 -2.46 -1.81
CA LYS A 75 19.92 -1.84 -0.96
C LYS A 75 20.60 -1.06 0.16
N THR A 76 20.10 0.13 0.44
CA THR A 76 20.64 1.05 1.44
C THR A 76 19.55 1.49 2.42
N ILE A 77 19.92 2.25 3.44
CA ILE A 77 18.96 2.86 4.38
C ILE A 77 17.84 3.63 3.67
N PHE A 78 18.10 4.20 2.49
CA PHE A 78 17.08 4.90 1.69
C PHE A 78 15.94 3.98 1.19
N ASN A 79 16.10 2.68 1.23
CA ASN A 79 15.03 1.73 0.93
C ASN A 79 14.06 1.58 2.11
N LEU A 80 14.49 1.93 3.32
CA LEU A 80 13.68 1.89 4.55
C LEU A 80 13.14 3.28 4.92
N LEU A 81 13.86 4.36 4.59
CA LEU A 81 13.44 5.71 4.96
C LEU A 81 12.16 6.18 4.26
N GLY A 82 11.92 5.74 3.01
CA GLY A 82 10.74 6.15 2.26
C GLY A 82 9.43 5.95 3.02
N PRO A 83 9.12 4.75 3.50
CA PRO A 83 7.93 4.49 4.30
C PRO A 83 7.88 5.27 5.63
N LEU A 84 9.04 5.51 6.25
CA LEU A 84 9.16 6.18 7.55
C LEU A 84 9.06 7.71 7.48
N THR A 85 9.05 8.30 6.29
CA THR A 85 9.04 9.75 6.07
C THR A 85 7.78 10.21 5.33
N ASN A 86 6.64 9.59 5.62
CA ASN A 86 5.36 9.99 5.02
C ASN A 86 5.05 11.47 5.39
N PRO A 87 4.88 12.36 4.40
CA PRO A 87 4.71 13.79 4.65
C PRO A 87 3.41 14.17 5.37
N ALA A 88 2.43 13.27 5.42
CA ALA A 88 1.17 13.49 6.13
C ALA A 88 1.27 13.24 7.64
N ASP A 89 2.44 12.83 8.16
CA ASP A 89 2.62 12.45 9.57
C ASP A 89 1.54 11.46 10.05
N ALA A 90 1.20 10.50 9.21
CA ALA A 90 0.14 9.54 9.48
C ALA A 90 0.47 8.74 10.75
N LYS A 91 -0.45 8.76 11.73
CA LYS A 91 -0.26 8.05 13.00
C LYS A 91 -0.70 6.59 12.96
N ARG A 92 -1.19 6.14 11.82
CA ARG A 92 -1.62 4.78 11.54
C ARG A 92 -1.03 4.35 10.22
N GLN A 93 -0.26 3.26 10.20
CA GLN A 93 0.56 2.92 9.05
C GLN A 93 0.61 1.41 8.79
N CYS A 94 0.60 1.04 7.50
CA CYS A 94 0.93 -0.30 7.03
C CYS A 94 2.19 -0.20 6.17
N ILE A 95 3.21 -0.98 6.50
CA ILE A 95 4.51 -0.92 5.83
C ILE A 95 4.99 -2.34 5.52
N GLY A 96 5.14 -2.64 4.23
CA GLY A 96 5.87 -3.82 3.78
C GLY A 96 7.38 -3.55 3.76
N VAL A 97 8.15 -4.54 4.17
CA VAL A 97 9.62 -4.49 4.13
C VAL A 97 10.17 -5.61 3.27
N TYR A 98 11.23 -5.34 2.55
CA TYR A 98 11.82 -6.24 1.57
C TYR A 98 12.62 -7.42 2.15
N ASP A 99 12.83 -7.43 3.47
CA ASP A 99 13.60 -8.45 4.17
C ASP A 99 13.05 -8.56 5.59
N PRO A 100 12.79 -9.78 6.10
CA PRO A 100 12.16 -9.99 7.40
C PRO A 100 12.96 -9.43 8.58
N GLN A 101 14.27 -9.28 8.47
CA GLN A 101 15.09 -8.67 9.52
C GLN A 101 14.69 -7.22 9.85
N TRP A 102 13.99 -6.54 8.94
CA TRP A 102 13.56 -5.15 9.12
C TRP A 102 12.17 -5.00 9.75
N ILE A 103 11.42 -6.07 9.93
CA ILE A 103 10.06 -6.00 10.49
C ILE A 103 10.08 -5.34 11.86
N LEU A 104 10.81 -5.91 12.82
CA LEU A 104 10.87 -5.40 14.18
C LEU A 104 11.58 -4.04 14.28
N PRO A 105 12.76 -3.79 13.65
CA PRO A 105 13.40 -2.47 13.68
C PRO A 105 12.53 -1.33 13.13
N VAL A 106 11.74 -1.59 12.08
CA VAL A 106 10.82 -0.60 11.52
C VAL A 106 9.64 -0.35 12.48
N ALA A 107 9.06 -1.40 13.08
CA ALA A 107 7.99 -1.26 14.07
C ALA A 107 8.46 -0.47 15.31
N GLU A 108 9.67 -0.72 15.83
CA GLU A 108 10.27 0.04 16.92
C GLU A 108 10.52 1.51 16.53
N THR A 109 10.97 1.75 15.30
CA THR A 109 11.15 3.11 14.79
C THR A 109 9.82 3.86 14.73
N LEU A 110 8.76 3.24 14.21
CA LEU A 110 7.41 3.82 14.18
C LEU A 110 6.90 4.15 15.58
N LYS A 111 7.12 3.25 16.56
CA LYS A 111 6.80 3.48 17.96
C LYS A 111 7.52 4.73 18.49
N ASN A 112 8.81 4.88 18.22
CA ASN A 112 9.60 6.02 18.66
C ASN A 112 9.20 7.34 17.97
N LEU A 113 8.64 7.26 16.73
CA LEU A 113 8.07 8.38 16.01
C LEU A 113 6.64 8.75 16.45
N GLY A 114 6.09 8.05 17.45
CA GLY A 114 4.77 8.33 18.00
C GLY A 114 3.61 7.84 17.13
N THR A 115 3.84 6.79 16.36
CA THR A 115 2.77 6.06 15.65
C THR A 115 1.86 5.38 16.67
N ILE A 116 0.55 5.47 16.46
CA ILE A 116 -0.47 4.93 17.39
C ILE A 116 -0.70 3.45 17.12
N LYS A 117 -0.85 3.09 15.85
CA LYS A 117 -1.06 1.70 15.41
C LYS A 117 -0.38 1.49 14.07
N ALA A 118 0.32 0.37 13.92
CA ALA A 118 0.94 0.01 12.66
C ALA A 118 1.05 -1.49 12.50
N MET A 119 1.06 -1.94 11.24
CA MET A 119 1.48 -3.28 10.86
C MET A 119 2.71 -3.17 9.97
N VAL A 120 3.78 -3.85 10.33
CA VAL A 120 5.00 -4.00 9.52
C VAL A 120 5.11 -5.46 9.13
N PHE A 121 5.27 -5.76 7.86
CA PHE A 121 5.17 -7.14 7.39
C PHE A 121 6.13 -7.48 6.26
N HIS A 122 6.39 -8.79 6.12
CA HIS A 122 7.12 -9.42 5.04
C HIS A 122 6.61 -10.85 4.86
N SER A 123 6.32 -11.25 3.64
CA SER A 123 5.85 -12.59 3.35
C SER A 123 6.99 -13.60 3.16
N LYS A 124 6.75 -14.86 3.50
CA LYS A 124 7.73 -15.95 3.37
C LYS A 124 8.07 -16.29 1.92
N ASP A 125 7.22 -15.90 0.96
CA ASP A 125 7.49 -15.98 -0.48
C ASP A 125 8.31 -14.81 -1.02
N GLY A 126 8.70 -13.85 -0.15
CA GLY A 126 9.59 -12.75 -0.48
C GLY A 126 8.90 -11.44 -0.85
N LEU A 127 7.56 -11.38 -0.79
CA LEU A 127 6.82 -10.13 -1.03
C LEU A 127 6.92 -9.19 0.17
N ASP A 128 7.02 -7.90 -0.10
CA ASP A 128 6.81 -6.81 0.86
C ASP A 128 5.32 -6.43 0.97
N GLU A 129 4.45 -7.45 0.87
CA GLU A 129 2.99 -7.38 0.95
C GLU A 129 2.46 -8.55 1.79
N ILE A 130 1.19 -8.50 2.21
CA ILE A 130 0.51 -9.66 2.78
C ILE A 130 0.16 -10.59 1.63
N SER A 131 0.81 -11.75 1.58
CA SER A 131 0.69 -12.69 0.47
C SER A 131 -0.61 -13.49 0.52
N SER A 132 -1.16 -13.76 -0.66
CA SER A 132 -2.26 -14.73 -0.85
C SER A 132 -1.77 -16.18 -1.05
N ILE A 133 -0.46 -16.43 -0.97
CA ILE A 133 0.18 -17.73 -1.30
C ILE A 133 0.86 -18.35 -0.10
N ASP A 134 1.64 -17.58 0.62
CA ASP A 134 2.40 -18.05 1.79
C ASP A 134 2.12 -17.17 3.00
N LYS A 135 2.54 -17.65 4.17
CA LYS A 135 2.41 -16.93 5.43
C LYS A 135 3.21 -15.63 5.41
N THR A 136 2.64 -14.62 6.02
CA THR A 136 3.24 -13.30 6.18
C THR A 136 3.60 -13.08 7.65
N LEU A 137 4.87 -12.75 7.90
CA LEU A 137 5.37 -12.34 9.21
C LEU A 137 4.93 -10.90 9.48
N VAL A 138 4.42 -10.63 10.67
CA VAL A 138 3.89 -9.32 11.07
C VAL A 138 4.46 -8.91 12.42
N ALA A 139 4.89 -7.64 12.53
CA ALA A 139 5.01 -6.94 13.81
C ALA A 139 3.93 -5.87 13.87
N GLU A 140 3.02 -6.00 14.81
CA GLU A 140 1.95 -5.04 15.06
C GLU A 140 2.29 -4.16 16.25
N LEU A 141 2.29 -2.85 16.01
CA LEU A 141 2.34 -1.82 17.04
C LEU A 141 0.92 -1.38 17.40
N GLU A 142 0.53 -1.59 18.64
CA GLU A 142 -0.72 -1.08 19.19
C GLU A 142 -0.55 -0.78 20.67
N ASN A 143 -1.15 0.32 21.17
CA ASN A 143 -1.08 0.72 22.57
C ASN A 143 0.37 0.77 23.11
N ASN A 144 1.30 1.27 22.30
CA ASN A 144 2.73 1.36 22.62
C ASN A 144 3.42 0.01 22.89
N LYS A 145 2.82 -1.11 22.46
CA LYS A 145 3.38 -2.46 22.54
C LYS A 145 3.54 -3.01 21.12
N ILE A 146 4.56 -3.84 20.93
CA ILE A 146 4.76 -4.56 19.68
C ILE A 146 4.52 -6.03 19.95
N SER A 147 3.71 -6.65 19.13
CA SER A 147 3.47 -8.10 19.11
C SER A 147 3.81 -8.66 17.74
N GLU A 148 4.34 -9.88 17.71
CA GLU A 148 4.73 -10.56 16.48
C GLU A 148 3.84 -11.79 16.29
N TYR A 149 3.39 -12.01 15.04
CA TYR A 149 2.57 -13.15 14.66
C TYR A 149 2.65 -13.42 13.15
N GLU A 150 1.99 -14.47 12.68
CA GLU A 150 1.87 -14.79 11.27
C GLU A 150 0.42 -14.64 10.80
N ILE A 151 0.23 -14.11 9.59
CA ILE A 151 -1.04 -14.20 8.86
C ILE A 151 -0.91 -15.35 7.88
N ASP A 152 -1.83 -16.32 7.97
CA ASP A 152 -1.91 -17.44 7.04
C ASP A 152 -3.09 -17.21 6.08
N PRO A 153 -2.90 -17.11 4.76
CA PRO A 153 -3.98 -16.89 3.81
C PRO A 153 -5.04 -18.00 3.87
N LYS A 154 -4.70 -19.22 4.29
CA LYS A 154 -5.64 -20.31 4.44
C LYS A 154 -6.72 -20.03 5.48
N SER A 155 -6.46 -19.18 6.47
CA SER A 155 -7.46 -18.75 7.46
C SER A 155 -8.57 -17.89 6.85
N PHE A 156 -8.41 -17.45 5.61
CA PHE A 156 -9.36 -16.64 4.83
C PHE A 156 -9.92 -17.41 3.62
N ASP A 157 -9.90 -18.75 3.65
CA ASP A 157 -10.31 -19.62 2.54
C ASP A 157 -9.56 -19.36 1.22
N ILE A 158 -8.34 -18.80 1.30
CA ILE A 158 -7.48 -18.57 0.15
C ILE A 158 -6.58 -19.80 -0.04
N HIS A 159 -6.79 -20.50 -1.15
CA HIS A 159 -6.06 -21.71 -1.49
C HIS A 159 -5.58 -21.68 -2.94
N GLN A 160 -4.45 -22.33 -3.22
CA GLN A 160 -3.96 -22.61 -4.56
C GLN A 160 -3.90 -21.39 -5.48
N ARG A 161 -3.22 -20.31 -5.04
CA ARG A 161 -2.90 -19.15 -5.88
C ARG A 161 -1.50 -19.27 -6.45
N ASP A 162 -1.27 -18.59 -7.57
CA ASP A 162 0.03 -18.51 -8.22
C ASP A 162 0.40 -17.02 -8.38
N LEU A 163 1.59 -16.64 -7.93
CA LEU A 163 2.12 -15.28 -8.15
C LEU A 163 2.30 -14.95 -9.64
N ASN A 164 2.41 -15.97 -10.50
CA ASN A 164 2.49 -15.75 -11.94
C ASN A 164 1.26 -15.03 -12.50
N ASP A 165 0.08 -15.23 -11.88
CA ASP A 165 -1.15 -14.53 -12.27
C ASP A 165 -1.05 -13.00 -12.05
N LEU A 166 -0.16 -12.57 -11.15
CA LEU A 166 0.03 -11.17 -10.78
C LEU A 166 1.22 -10.52 -11.49
N GLN A 167 1.95 -11.26 -12.32
CA GLN A 167 3.10 -10.70 -13.04
C GLN A 167 2.65 -9.73 -14.13
N ILE A 168 3.39 -8.63 -14.22
CA ILE A 168 3.13 -7.57 -15.19
C ILE A 168 4.41 -7.21 -15.95
N SER A 169 4.28 -6.64 -17.13
CA SER A 169 5.39 -6.18 -17.97
C SER A 169 5.41 -4.66 -18.16
N SER A 170 4.32 -3.96 -17.83
CA SER A 170 4.17 -2.52 -18.03
C SER A 170 3.15 -1.91 -17.05
N PRO A 171 3.16 -0.56 -16.86
CA PRO A 171 2.12 0.14 -16.09
C PRO A 171 0.72 -0.05 -16.64
N GLN A 172 0.56 -0.15 -17.96
CA GLN A 172 -0.73 -0.37 -18.63
C GLN A 172 -1.28 -1.77 -18.32
N GLU A 173 -0.43 -2.78 -18.31
CA GLU A 173 -0.81 -4.14 -17.93
C GLU A 173 -1.17 -4.19 -16.44
N SER A 174 -0.40 -3.52 -15.58
CA SER A 174 -0.72 -3.38 -14.16
C SER A 174 -2.09 -2.73 -13.96
N LEU A 175 -2.37 -1.62 -14.66
CA LEU A 175 -3.68 -0.96 -14.59
C LEU A 175 -4.81 -1.88 -15.07
N LYS A 176 -4.58 -2.67 -16.13
CA LYS A 176 -5.57 -3.64 -16.62
C LYS A 176 -5.92 -4.68 -15.56
N LEU A 177 -4.91 -5.26 -14.89
CA LEU A 177 -5.14 -6.23 -13.81
C LEU A 177 -5.84 -5.59 -12.61
N ILE A 178 -5.46 -4.37 -12.23
CA ILE A 178 -6.13 -3.62 -11.16
C ILE A 178 -7.60 -3.39 -11.50
N LYS A 179 -7.91 -2.93 -12.72
CA LYS A 179 -9.30 -2.72 -13.13
C LYS A 179 -10.09 -4.03 -13.13
N ALA A 180 -9.54 -5.12 -13.66
CA ALA A 180 -10.19 -6.43 -13.63
C ALA A 180 -10.49 -6.91 -12.19
N THR A 181 -9.56 -6.66 -11.26
CA THR A 181 -9.78 -6.92 -9.83
C THR A 181 -10.93 -6.07 -9.28
N LEU A 182 -10.91 -4.74 -9.54
CA LEU A 182 -11.87 -3.81 -8.96
C LEU A 182 -13.26 -3.85 -9.63
N GLN A 183 -13.36 -4.41 -10.83
CA GLN A 183 -14.62 -4.66 -11.57
C GLN A 183 -15.26 -6.00 -11.19
N ASN A 184 -14.63 -6.79 -10.32
CA ASN A 184 -15.08 -8.13 -9.95
C ASN A 184 -15.24 -9.05 -11.18
N GLU A 185 -14.32 -8.98 -12.14
CA GLU A 185 -14.34 -9.78 -13.36
C GLU A 185 -13.81 -11.22 -13.18
N GLY A 186 -13.80 -11.72 -11.94
CA GLY A 186 -13.38 -13.09 -11.61
C GLY A 186 -11.87 -13.30 -11.54
N PHE A 187 -11.07 -12.23 -11.49
CA PHE A 187 -9.62 -12.30 -11.28
C PHE A 187 -9.31 -12.57 -9.80
N LYS A 188 -9.41 -13.85 -9.41
CA LYS A 188 -9.40 -14.28 -8.02
C LYS A 188 -8.07 -13.99 -7.30
N SER A 189 -6.93 -14.19 -7.97
CA SER A 189 -5.60 -13.89 -7.40
C SER A 189 -5.46 -12.40 -7.06
N GLY A 190 -5.98 -11.51 -7.90
CA GLY A 190 -6.03 -10.07 -7.65
C GLY A 190 -6.98 -9.70 -6.50
N GLU A 191 -8.19 -10.29 -6.46
CA GLU A 191 -9.16 -10.07 -5.37
C GLU A 191 -8.55 -10.46 -4.03
N ASP A 192 -7.95 -11.64 -3.93
CA ASP A 192 -7.43 -12.19 -2.68
C ASP A 192 -6.28 -11.34 -2.11
N ILE A 193 -5.25 -11.05 -2.91
CA ILE A 193 -4.11 -10.25 -2.43
C ILE A 193 -4.53 -8.80 -2.11
N THR A 194 -5.41 -8.22 -2.93
CA THR A 194 -5.90 -6.86 -2.70
C THR A 194 -6.74 -6.79 -1.44
N SER A 195 -7.58 -7.80 -1.18
CA SER A 195 -8.41 -7.86 0.04
C SER A 195 -7.56 -8.02 1.30
N LEU A 196 -6.52 -8.88 1.30
CA LEU A 196 -5.62 -9.05 2.45
C LEU A 196 -4.88 -7.75 2.80
N ASN A 197 -4.31 -7.08 1.80
CA ASN A 197 -3.57 -5.85 2.02
C ASN A 197 -4.49 -4.66 2.36
N SER A 198 -5.70 -4.62 1.80
CA SER A 198 -6.71 -3.65 2.18
C SER A 198 -7.22 -3.89 3.61
N ALA A 199 -7.35 -5.15 4.02
CA ALA A 199 -7.72 -5.52 5.38
C ALA A 199 -6.73 -4.97 6.41
N ALA A 200 -5.42 -5.03 6.14
CA ALA A 200 -4.41 -4.43 7.02
C ALA A 200 -4.68 -2.93 7.24
N VAL A 201 -4.94 -2.19 6.16
CA VAL A 201 -5.22 -0.75 6.24
C VAL A 201 -6.51 -0.46 7.00
N ILE A 202 -7.58 -1.21 6.73
CA ILE A 202 -8.89 -1.07 7.38
C ILE A 202 -8.79 -1.38 8.88
N TYR A 203 -8.06 -2.43 9.24
CA TYR A 203 -7.83 -2.84 10.62
C TYR A 203 -6.97 -1.83 11.39
N VAL A 204 -5.87 -1.37 10.80
CA VAL A 204 -4.99 -0.35 11.40
C VAL A 204 -5.71 0.99 11.58
N ALA A 205 -6.70 1.28 10.75
CA ALA A 205 -7.55 2.47 10.88
C ALA A 205 -8.57 2.37 12.03
N ASP A 206 -8.68 1.23 12.74
CA ASP A 206 -9.68 0.92 13.77
C ASP A 206 -11.14 1.06 13.28
N SER A 207 -11.38 0.84 11.99
CA SER A 207 -12.72 0.87 11.42
C SER A 207 -13.55 -0.35 11.81
N VAL A 208 -12.88 -1.44 12.16
CA VAL A 208 -13.46 -2.70 12.59
C VAL A 208 -12.61 -3.33 13.71
N SER A 209 -13.20 -4.28 14.45
CA SER A 209 -12.59 -4.85 15.66
C SER A 209 -11.62 -6.00 15.42
N SER A 210 -11.51 -6.54 14.19
CA SER A 210 -10.58 -7.63 13.87
C SER A 210 -10.14 -7.60 12.41
N PHE A 211 -9.04 -8.29 12.12
CA PHE A 211 -8.50 -8.41 10.76
C PHE A 211 -9.45 -9.18 9.84
N GLU A 212 -10.15 -10.22 10.35
CA GLU A 212 -11.15 -10.99 9.60
C GLU A 212 -12.29 -10.10 9.12
N LYS A 213 -12.84 -9.26 9.99
CA LYS A 213 -13.90 -8.29 9.62
C LYS A 213 -13.38 -7.25 8.62
N ALA A 214 -12.11 -6.86 8.74
CA ALA A 214 -11.50 -5.96 7.77
C ALA A 214 -11.37 -6.62 6.38
N PHE A 215 -11.05 -7.91 6.35
CA PHE A 215 -10.97 -8.70 5.13
C PHE A 215 -12.34 -8.85 4.46
N GLU A 216 -13.38 -9.21 5.21
CA GLU A 216 -14.77 -9.25 4.73
C GLU A 216 -15.18 -7.89 4.13
N MET A 217 -14.92 -6.80 4.84
CA MET A 217 -15.22 -5.44 4.37
C MET A 217 -14.47 -5.10 3.08
N ALA A 218 -13.20 -5.51 2.95
CA ALA A 218 -12.41 -5.28 1.73
C ALA A 218 -13.00 -6.01 0.52
N ILE A 219 -13.43 -7.28 0.71
CA ILE A 219 -14.11 -8.07 -0.32
C ILE A 219 -15.41 -7.39 -0.75
N ASP A 220 -16.24 -6.96 0.19
CA ASP A 220 -17.53 -6.30 -0.10
C ASP A 220 -17.31 -5.02 -0.91
N VAL A 221 -16.30 -4.22 -0.57
CA VAL A 221 -15.94 -3.00 -1.32
C VAL A 221 -15.50 -3.31 -2.73
N ILE A 222 -14.71 -4.36 -2.96
CA ILE A 222 -14.31 -4.80 -4.31
C ILE A 222 -15.55 -5.25 -5.09
N ARG A 223 -16.35 -6.13 -4.51
CA ARG A 223 -17.53 -6.71 -5.17
C ARG A 223 -18.63 -5.70 -5.48
N SER A 224 -18.73 -4.64 -4.72
CA SER A 224 -19.69 -3.55 -4.98
C SER A 224 -19.29 -2.64 -6.16
N GLY A 225 -18.03 -2.72 -6.65
CA GLY A 225 -17.48 -1.82 -7.67
C GLY A 225 -17.04 -0.45 -7.13
N SER A 226 -17.35 -0.12 -5.87
CA SER A 226 -17.05 1.20 -5.29
C SER A 226 -15.56 1.52 -5.23
N ALA A 227 -14.69 0.50 -5.25
CA ALA A 227 -13.25 0.71 -5.33
C ALA A 227 -12.80 1.21 -6.71
N LEU A 228 -13.44 0.77 -7.79
CA LEU A 228 -13.19 1.30 -9.13
C LEU A 228 -13.69 2.75 -9.23
N ASP A 229 -14.92 3.02 -8.77
CA ASP A 229 -15.47 4.38 -8.74
C ASP A 229 -14.52 5.34 -8.01
N LYS A 230 -13.90 4.89 -6.91
CA LYS A 230 -12.93 5.67 -6.15
C LYS A 230 -11.63 5.96 -6.93
N LEU A 231 -11.17 5.06 -7.78
CA LEU A 231 -10.02 5.30 -8.67
C LEU A 231 -10.36 6.35 -9.72
N GLU A 232 -11.53 6.26 -10.32
CA GLU A 232 -12.03 7.22 -11.33
C GLU A 232 -12.30 8.60 -10.72
N GLU A 233 -12.83 8.64 -9.50
CA GLU A 233 -13.00 9.87 -8.73
C GLU A 233 -11.65 10.55 -8.46
N LEU A 234 -10.62 9.78 -8.05
CA LEU A 234 -9.27 10.32 -7.85
C LEU A 234 -8.69 10.88 -9.16
N ALA A 235 -8.82 10.16 -10.27
CA ALA A 235 -8.35 10.63 -11.57
C ALA A 235 -9.04 11.94 -11.96
N THR A 236 -10.37 12.00 -11.86
CA THR A 236 -11.16 13.20 -12.17
C THR A 236 -10.81 14.36 -11.25
N PHE A 237 -10.78 14.14 -9.94
CA PHE A 237 -10.55 15.20 -8.96
C PHE A 237 -9.13 15.78 -9.04
N SER A 238 -8.13 14.95 -9.34
CA SER A 238 -6.73 15.40 -9.46
C SER A 238 -6.46 16.29 -10.69
N ASN A 239 -7.35 16.29 -11.67
CA ASN A 239 -7.23 17.08 -12.90
C ASN A 239 -8.10 18.36 -12.91
N ASN A 240 -8.88 18.59 -11.84
CA ASN A 240 -9.69 19.78 -11.63
C ASN A 240 -9.01 20.76 -10.65
#